data_61d791b4da40285e5634ef5b8542d19e
#
_entry.id   61d791b4da40285e5634ef5b8542d19e
#
_cell.length_a   1.000
_cell.length_b   1.000
_cell.length_c   1.000
_cell.angle_alpha   90.00
_cell.angle_beta   90.00
_cell.angle_gamma   90.00
#
_symmetry.space_group_name_H-M   'P 1'
#
loop_
_entity.id
_entity.type
_entity.pdbx_description
1 polymer ?
#
loop_
_entity_poly.entity_id
_entity_poly.type
_entity_poly.pdbx_seq_one_letter_code
_entity_poly.pdbx_strand_id
1 'polypeptide(L)'
;MKVLIVGSGGREHAIAWSVSKSPKVEKIYCAPGNAGIAELAECVEIGAMEFEKLADFAEENKIDLTIIGMDDPLVGGVVDVFEARGLKVFGPRKNAAILEGSKAFSKDLMKKYNIPTAAYENFDDPEKALAYLRTEAKFPIVLKADGLALGKGVLICADLSEAEAGVREIMEDKKFGSAGNTMVVEEFMTGREVSVLSFVDGKTIKTMTSAQDHKRALDGDKGLNTGGMGTFSPSPFYTEEVDEFCKKYIYQATVDAMAAEGRPFKGIIFFGLMLTPEGPKVLEYNARFGDPEAQVVLPRMKNDIVEVMEACVEGTLDEVDLQFEDNAAVCVVLASDGYPVHYEKEIPMYGFENFKDKEGYYCFHAGTKKKDGQIVINGGRVVGITAKGENLKEARKNAYEATEWITFANKYMRQDVYKRQWQERRLFPLELQTFLSRGQQRW
;
A
#
# COMPACT_ATOMS: atom_id res chain seq x y z
N MET A 1 -3.75 27.17 3.86
CA MET A 1 -4.20 26.31 2.73
C MET A 1 -5.42 25.48 3.14
N LYS A 2 -6.30 25.23 2.17
CA LYS A 2 -7.40 24.26 2.30
C LYS A 2 -7.02 22.99 1.53
N VAL A 3 -7.12 21.85 2.19
CA VAL A 3 -6.74 20.55 1.62
C VAL A 3 -7.97 19.64 1.56
N LEU A 4 -8.17 18.95 0.43
CA LEU A 4 -9.17 17.89 0.28
C LEU A 4 -8.45 16.54 0.20
N ILE A 5 -8.87 15.56 1.02
CA ILE A 5 -8.38 14.18 0.97
C ILE A 5 -9.51 13.30 0.44
N VAL A 6 -9.22 12.49 -0.58
CA VAL A 6 -10.21 11.58 -1.17
C VAL A 6 -9.93 10.16 -0.67
N GLY A 7 -10.91 9.59 0.03
CA GLY A 7 -10.85 8.25 0.59
C GLY A 7 -11.44 8.16 2.01
N SER A 8 -11.38 6.97 2.63
CA SER A 8 -12.05 6.72 3.91
C SER A 8 -11.36 5.68 4.80
N GLY A 9 -10.19 5.18 4.42
CA GLY A 9 -9.48 4.12 5.12
C GLY A 9 -8.50 4.59 6.19
N GLY A 10 -7.78 3.65 6.78
CA GLY A 10 -6.74 3.93 7.77
C GLY A 10 -5.56 4.71 7.19
N ARG A 11 -5.23 4.47 5.94
CA ARG A 11 -4.26 5.24 5.16
C ARG A 11 -4.67 6.71 5.04
N GLU A 12 -5.90 6.99 4.66
CA GLU A 12 -6.41 8.36 4.56
C GLU A 12 -6.46 9.04 5.92
N HIS A 13 -6.74 8.31 7.00
CA HIS A 13 -6.64 8.87 8.35
C HIS A 13 -5.20 9.22 8.72
N ALA A 14 -4.22 8.37 8.40
CA ALA A 14 -2.81 8.66 8.63
C ALA A 14 -2.33 9.88 7.80
N ILE A 15 -2.81 10.01 6.56
CA ILE A 15 -2.56 11.19 5.71
C ILE A 15 -3.19 12.43 6.35
N ALA A 16 -4.46 12.39 6.77
CA ALA A 16 -5.15 13.51 7.41
C ALA A 16 -4.45 13.96 8.69
N TRP A 17 -3.99 12.99 9.51
CA TRP A 17 -3.19 13.27 10.69
C TRP A 17 -1.87 13.98 10.34
N SER A 18 -1.16 13.50 9.32
CA SER A 18 0.11 14.11 8.91
C SER A 18 -0.11 15.52 8.35
N VAL A 19 -1.15 15.71 7.51
CA VAL A 19 -1.55 17.01 6.96
C VAL A 19 -1.94 17.99 8.06
N SER A 20 -2.61 17.52 9.13
CA SER A 20 -3.02 18.38 10.26
C SER A 20 -1.84 18.96 11.06
N LYS A 21 -0.64 18.43 10.89
CA LYS A 21 0.60 18.94 11.51
C LYS A 21 1.22 20.08 10.72
N SER A 22 0.84 20.26 9.46
CA SER A 22 1.38 21.32 8.60
C SER A 22 0.90 22.70 9.06
N PRO A 23 1.82 23.64 9.35
CA PRO A 23 1.45 25.03 9.68
C PRO A 23 0.85 25.79 8.49
N LYS A 24 0.97 25.25 7.27
CA LYS A 24 0.37 25.81 6.05
C LYS A 24 -1.13 25.55 5.96
N VAL A 25 -1.63 24.51 6.65
CA VAL A 25 -3.01 24.02 6.51
C VAL A 25 -3.92 24.65 7.56
N GLU A 26 -4.92 25.36 7.09
CA GLU A 26 -5.95 25.98 7.95
C GLU A 26 -7.24 25.14 8.02
N LYS A 27 -7.51 24.35 6.96
CA LYS A 27 -8.72 23.55 6.86
C LYS A 27 -8.47 22.28 6.07
N ILE A 28 -8.96 21.17 6.61
CA ILE A 28 -8.96 19.85 5.94
C ILE A 28 -10.39 19.41 5.67
N TYR A 29 -10.65 18.96 4.47
CA TYR A 29 -11.86 18.25 4.07
C TYR A 29 -11.49 16.82 3.70
N CYS A 30 -12.41 15.87 3.89
CA CYS A 30 -12.23 14.49 3.47
C CYS A 30 -13.51 13.95 2.82
N ALA A 31 -13.38 13.28 1.69
CA ALA A 31 -14.50 12.73 0.93
C ALA A 31 -14.31 11.21 0.66
N PRO A 32 -15.16 10.34 1.22
CA PRO A 32 -16.19 10.59 2.20
C PRO A 32 -15.68 10.67 3.65
N GLY A 33 -14.45 10.20 3.95
CA GLY A 33 -13.89 10.12 5.30
C GLY A 33 -14.45 8.98 6.16
N ASN A 34 -14.12 9.02 7.46
CA ASN A 34 -14.61 8.07 8.47
C ASN A 34 -14.72 8.77 9.84
N ALA A 35 -15.14 8.01 10.87
CA ALA A 35 -15.39 8.57 12.19
C ALA A 35 -14.16 9.21 12.85
N GLY A 36 -12.95 8.68 12.62
CA GLY A 36 -11.71 9.24 13.16
C GLY A 36 -11.21 10.44 12.36
N ILE A 37 -11.31 10.39 11.04
CA ILE A 37 -10.97 11.53 10.17
C ILE A 37 -11.84 12.75 10.52
N ALA A 38 -13.10 12.53 10.89
CA ALA A 38 -14.02 13.58 11.27
C ALA A 38 -13.59 14.38 12.52
N GLU A 39 -12.59 13.92 13.27
CA GLU A 39 -12.00 14.68 14.39
C GLU A 39 -10.91 15.66 13.92
N LEU A 40 -10.37 15.45 12.71
CA LEU A 40 -9.30 16.26 12.11
C LEU A 40 -9.77 17.10 10.93
N ALA A 41 -10.82 16.66 10.25
CA ALA A 41 -11.29 17.18 8.98
C ALA A 41 -12.82 17.30 8.95
N GLU A 42 -13.33 18.16 8.08
CA GLU A 42 -14.75 18.13 7.72
C GLU A 42 -14.98 17.04 6.69
N CYS A 43 -15.71 16.00 7.07
CA CYS A 43 -16.09 14.93 6.16
C CYS A 43 -17.29 15.38 5.31
N VAL A 44 -17.19 15.17 3.99
CA VAL A 44 -18.24 15.53 3.03
C VAL A 44 -18.78 14.29 2.36
N GLU A 45 -20.10 14.21 2.18
CA GLU A 45 -20.78 13.04 1.61
C GLU A 45 -20.66 12.99 0.08
N ILE A 46 -19.42 12.89 -0.42
CA ILE A 46 -19.10 12.70 -1.82
C ILE A 46 -18.30 11.40 -1.94
N GLY A 47 -18.78 10.48 -2.78
CA GLY A 47 -18.10 9.23 -3.04
C GLY A 47 -16.78 9.43 -3.78
N ALA A 48 -15.77 8.62 -3.49
CA ALA A 48 -14.44 8.74 -4.10
C ALA A 48 -14.43 8.58 -5.64
N MET A 49 -15.45 7.94 -6.21
CA MET A 49 -15.62 7.77 -7.66
C MET A 49 -16.50 8.85 -8.32
N GLU A 50 -16.98 9.84 -7.59
CA GLU A 50 -17.81 10.94 -8.10
C GLU A 50 -16.94 12.12 -8.52
N PHE A 51 -16.08 11.93 -9.51
CA PHE A 51 -15.00 12.85 -9.89
C PHE A 51 -15.44 14.28 -10.16
N GLU A 52 -16.55 14.45 -10.89
CA GLU A 52 -17.09 15.79 -11.20
C GLU A 52 -17.56 16.49 -9.93
N LYS A 53 -18.28 15.80 -9.03
CA LYS A 53 -18.71 16.38 -7.76
C LYS A 53 -17.52 16.74 -6.84
N LEU A 54 -16.47 15.89 -6.84
CA LEU A 54 -15.25 16.19 -6.11
C LEU A 54 -14.57 17.45 -6.64
N ALA A 55 -14.51 17.60 -7.96
CA ALA A 55 -13.92 18.76 -8.61
C ALA A 55 -14.79 20.02 -8.41
N ASP A 56 -16.13 19.92 -8.52
CA ASP A 56 -17.06 21.02 -8.20
C ASP A 56 -16.86 21.48 -6.77
N PHE A 57 -16.80 20.55 -5.82
CA PHE A 57 -16.54 20.85 -4.40
C PHE A 57 -15.19 21.58 -4.22
N ALA A 58 -14.16 21.12 -4.91
CA ALA A 58 -12.82 21.72 -4.83
C ALA A 58 -12.80 23.15 -5.36
N GLU A 59 -13.49 23.43 -6.45
CA GLU A 59 -13.64 24.79 -7.01
C GLU A 59 -14.44 25.70 -6.07
N GLU A 60 -15.64 25.28 -5.65
CA GLU A 60 -16.55 26.05 -4.80
C GLU A 60 -15.92 26.42 -3.45
N ASN A 61 -15.16 25.49 -2.85
CA ASN A 61 -14.51 25.69 -1.56
C ASN A 61 -13.10 26.26 -1.67
N LYS A 62 -12.59 26.50 -2.88
CA LYS A 62 -11.24 27.01 -3.15
C LYS A 62 -10.17 26.14 -2.50
N ILE A 63 -10.21 24.85 -2.82
CA ILE A 63 -9.21 23.89 -2.35
C ILE A 63 -7.87 24.17 -3.01
N ASP A 64 -6.82 24.31 -2.21
CA ASP A 64 -5.46 24.58 -2.69
C ASP A 64 -4.73 23.32 -3.14
N LEU A 65 -5.01 22.17 -2.52
CA LEU A 65 -4.42 20.88 -2.86
C LEU A 65 -5.42 19.76 -2.57
N THR A 66 -5.62 18.87 -3.56
CA THR A 66 -6.38 17.63 -3.37
C THR A 66 -5.42 16.45 -3.34
N ILE A 67 -5.59 15.55 -2.37
CA ILE A 67 -4.78 14.35 -2.18
C ILE A 67 -5.66 13.12 -2.42
N ILE A 68 -5.27 12.27 -3.39
CA ILE A 68 -6.01 11.04 -3.68
C ILE A 68 -5.35 9.89 -2.93
N GLY A 69 -6.07 9.31 -1.96
CA GLY A 69 -5.56 8.22 -1.12
C GLY A 69 -5.78 6.82 -1.69
N MET A 70 -6.76 6.63 -2.57
CA MET A 70 -7.26 5.33 -3.05
C MET A 70 -6.81 5.02 -4.48
N ASP A 71 -6.71 3.72 -4.79
CA ASP A 71 -6.35 3.18 -6.10
C ASP A 71 -7.47 3.35 -7.16
N ASP A 72 -8.71 2.98 -6.86
CA ASP A 72 -9.83 3.03 -7.80
C ASP A 72 -10.01 4.41 -8.46
N PRO A 73 -10.04 5.54 -7.72
CA PRO A 73 -10.14 6.88 -8.35
C PRO A 73 -8.94 7.23 -9.22
N LEU A 74 -7.72 6.82 -8.84
CA LEU A 74 -6.51 7.08 -9.61
C LEU A 74 -6.54 6.36 -10.95
N VAL A 75 -6.84 5.06 -10.92
CA VAL A 75 -7.01 4.24 -12.14
C VAL A 75 -8.21 4.71 -12.97
N GLY A 76 -9.25 5.22 -12.31
CA GLY A 76 -10.43 5.81 -12.94
C GLY A 76 -10.15 7.12 -13.69
N GLY A 77 -9.12 7.89 -13.26
CA GLY A 77 -8.73 9.14 -13.93
C GLY A 77 -9.17 10.41 -13.21
N VAL A 78 -9.38 10.37 -11.91
CA VAL A 78 -9.76 11.56 -11.11
C VAL A 78 -8.75 12.71 -11.27
N VAL A 79 -7.44 12.39 -11.35
CA VAL A 79 -6.38 13.39 -11.53
C VAL A 79 -6.54 14.15 -12.85
N ASP A 80 -6.88 13.44 -13.93
CA ASP A 80 -7.09 14.04 -15.25
C ASP A 80 -8.27 15.02 -15.22
N VAL A 81 -9.33 14.72 -14.48
CA VAL A 81 -10.50 15.61 -14.30
C VAL A 81 -10.09 16.89 -13.57
N PHE A 82 -9.33 16.77 -12.46
CA PHE A 82 -8.87 17.92 -11.68
C PHE A 82 -7.91 18.80 -12.46
N GLU A 83 -6.93 18.22 -13.13
CA GLU A 83 -5.95 18.97 -13.93
C GLU A 83 -6.61 19.69 -15.12
N ALA A 84 -7.62 19.09 -15.77
CA ALA A 84 -8.38 19.72 -16.85
C ALA A 84 -9.12 20.99 -16.39
N ARG A 85 -9.41 21.10 -15.09
CA ARG A 85 -10.02 22.29 -14.47
C ARG A 85 -8.99 23.23 -13.82
N GLY A 86 -7.70 22.95 -13.94
CA GLY A 86 -6.63 23.73 -13.32
C GLY A 86 -6.51 23.58 -11.80
N LEU A 87 -7.11 22.53 -11.23
CA LEU A 87 -7.06 22.21 -9.81
C LEU A 87 -5.78 21.45 -9.47
N LYS A 88 -5.06 21.86 -8.42
CA LYS A 88 -3.88 21.13 -7.95
C LYS A 88 -4.30 19.83 -7.30
N VAL A 89 -3.70 18.73 -7.73
CA VAL A 89 -3.98 17.39 -7.24
C VAL A 89 -2.71 16.56 -7.11
N PHE A 90 -2.56 15.85 -5.99
CA PHE A 90 -1.49 14.93 -5.74
C PHE A 90 -1.96 13.49 -6.03
N GLY A 91 -1.35 12.88 -7.03
CA GLY A 91 -1.60 11.54 -7.51
C GLY A 91 -1.22 11.39 -8.99
N PRO A 92 -1.03 10.16 -9.49
CA PRO A 92 -0.75 9.93 -10.90
C PRO A 92 -1.99 10.14 -11.78
N ARG A 93 -1.77 10.63 -13.00
CA ARG A 93 -2.77 10.60 -14.05
C ARG A 93 -3.18 9.17 -14.39
N LYS A 94 -4.35 8.99 -14.98
CA LYS A 94 -4.87 7.68 -15.39
C LYS A 94 -3.86 6.85 -16.18
N ASN A 95 -3.16 7.48 -17.13
CA ASN A 95 -2.18 6.81 -17.97
C ASN A 95 -0.95 6.32 -17.18
N ALA A 96 -0.59 6.95 -16.07
CA ALA A 96 0.50 6.54 -15.19
C ALA A 96 0.02 5.57 -14.09
N ALA A 97 -1.22 5.72 -13.60
CA ALA A 97 -1.84 4.82 -12.62
C ALA A 97 -2.01 3.38 -13.16
N ILE A 98 -1.86 3.16 -14.45
CA ILE A 98 -1.81 1.83 -15.08
C ILE A 98 -0.70 0.95 -14.47
N LEU A 99 0.32 1.55 -13.85
CA LEU A 99 1.38 0.84 -13.14
C LEU A 99 0.83 -0.07 -12.03
N GLU A 100 -0.29 0.33 -11.38
CA GLU A 100 -1.07 -0.52 -10.48
C GLU A 100 -2.27 -1.15 -11.20
N GLY A 101 -2.89 -0.40 -12.11
CA GLY A 101 -4.12 -0.79 -12.80
C GLY A 101 -3.98 -1.97 -13.75
N SER A 102 -2.76 -2.30 -14.20
CA SER A 102 -2.47 -3.48 -15.03
C SER A 102 -1.16 -4.14 -14.61
N LYS A 103 -1.27 -5.37 -14.12
CA LYS A 103 -0.12 -6.20 -13.77
C LYS A 103 0.65 -6.64 -15.03
N ALA A 104 -0.08 -6.93 -16.11
CA ALA A 104 0.52 -7.26 -17.41
C ALA A 104 1.38 -6.10 -17.92
N PHE A 105 0.85 -4.87 -17.90
CA PHE A 105 1.62 -3.68 -18.28
C PHE A 105 2.88 -3.52 -17.42
N SER A 106 2.77 -3.61 -16.09
CA SER A 106 3.92 -3.43 -15.21
C SER A 106 4.98 -4.51 -15.40
N LYS A 107 4.58 -5.75 -15.70
CA LYS A 107 5.52 -6.82 -16.03
C LYS A 107 6.24 -6.56 -17.37
N ASP A 108 5.50 -6.18 -18.40
CA ASP A 108 6.08 -5.86 -19.71
C ASP A 108 7.02 -4.65 -19.62
N LEU A 109 6.67 -3.62 -18.81
CA LEU A 109 7.54 -2.49 -18.50
C LEU A 109 8.84 -2.96 -17.86
N MET A 110 8.76 -3.76 -16.79
CA MET A 110 9.95 -4.26 -16.08
C MET A 110 10.85 -5.10 -17.01
N LYS A 111 10.27 -5.97 -17.82
CA LYS A 111 11.03 -6.76 -18.82
C LYS A 111 11.72 -5.87 -19.85
N LYS A 112 10.99 -4.88 -20.40
CA LYS A 112 11.52 -3.97 -21.43
C LYS A 112 12.69 -3.13 -20.93
N TYR A 113 12.64 -2.69 -19.67
CA TYR A 113 13.64 -1.80 -19.08
C TYR A 113 14.61 -2.51 -18.12
N ASN A 114 14.63 -3.85 -18.14
CA ASN A 114 15.51 -4.68 -17.32
C ASN A 114 15.40 -4.43 -15.81
N ILE A 115 14.19 -4.15 -15.32
CA ILE A 115 13.92 -3.99 -13.90
C ILE A 115 13.72 -5.40 -13.31
N PRO A 116 14.46 -5.77 -12.23
CA PRO A 116 14.38 -7.13 -11.66
C PRO A 116 12.97 -7.46 -11.16
N THR A 117 12.40 -8.55 -11.67
CA THR A 117 11.10 -9.10 -11.27
C THR A 117 11.04 -10.61 -11.53
N ALA A 118 9.97 -11.29 -11.10
CA ALA A 118 9.70 -12.68 -11.39
C ALA A 118 9.59 -12.92 -12.91
N ALA A 119 10.06 -14.10 -13.38
CA ALA A 119 9.74 -14.56 -14.72
C ALA A 119 8.22 -14.69 -14.88
N TYR A 120 7.70 -14.34 -16.04
CA TYR A 120 6.25 -14.29 -16.26
C TYR A 120 5.88 -14.49 -17.73
N GLU A 121 4.61 -14.86 -17.93
CA GLU A 121 3.94 -14.83 -19.24
C GLU A 121 2.52 -14.27 -19.08
N ASN A 122 2.05 -13.51 -20.08
CA ASN A 122 0.72 -12.92 -20.12
C ASN A 122 -0.19 -13.73 -21.05
N PHE A 123 -1.44 -13.96 -20.62
CA PHE A 123 -2.44 -14.71 -21.39
C PHE A 123 -3.76 -13.96 -21.44
N ASP A 124 -4.31 -13.83 -22.63
CA ASP A 124 -5.66 -13.32 -22.92
C ASP A 124 -6.62 -14.45 -23.37
N ASP A 125 -6.09 -15.66 -23.51
CA ASP A 125 -6.78 -16.88 -23.95
C ASP A 125 -6.57 -18.00 -22.94
N PRO A 126 -7.63 -18.53 -22.30
CA PRO A 126 -7.50 -19.59 -21.29
C PRO A 126 -6.88 -20.88 -21.85
N GLU A 127 -7.14 -21.25 -23.11
CA GLU A 127 -6.56 -22.46 -23.69
C GLU A 127 -5.05 -22.35 -23.89
N LYS A 128 -4.54 -21.15 -24.23
CA LYS A 128 -3.09 -20.91 -24.30
C LYS A 128 -2.46 -20.96 -22.91
N ALA A 129 -3.12 -20.39 -21.90
CA ALA A 129 -2.66 -20.46 -20.53
C ALA A 129 -2.58 -21.91 -20.04
N LEU A 130 -3.61 -22.73 -20.29
CA LEU A 130 -3.64 -24.15 -19.95
C LEU A 130 -2.54 -24.93 -20.67
N ALA A 131 -2.31 -24.67 -21.96
CA ALA A 131 -1.22 -25.30 -22.72
C ALA A 131 0.15 -25.00 -22.10
N TYR A 132 0.43 -23.73 -21.77
CA TYR A 132 1.65 -23.32 -21.10
C TYR A 132 1.84 -24.01 -19.74
N LEU A 133 0.79 -24.05 -18.92
CA LEU A 133 0.83 -24.67 -17.59
C LEU A 133 1.15 -26.17 -17.67
N ARG A 134 0.69 -26.87 -18.72
CA ARG A 134 0.90 -28.28 -18.92
C ARG A 134 2.30 -28.64 -19.47
N THR A 135 2.94 -27.71 -20.17
CA THR A 135 4.18 -28.02 -20.93
C THR A 135 5.42 -27.31 -20.40
N GLU A 136 5.29 -26.09 -19.86
CA GLU A 136 6.43 -25.22 -19.55
C GLU A 136 6.50 -24.79 -18.09
N ALA A 137 5.36 -24.74 -17.39
CA ALA A 137 5.30 -24.23 -16.03
C ALA A 137 6.04 -25.11 -15.02
N LYS A 138 6.68 -24.44 -14.06
CA LYS A 138 7.29 -25.08 -12.88
C LYS A 138 6.48 -24.70 -11.64
N PHE A 139 6.20 -25.68 -10.80
CA PHE A 139 5.39 -25.48 -9.60
C PHE A 139 6.25 -25.37 -8.33
N PRO A 140 5.79 -24.60 -7.31
CA PRO A 140 4.57 -23.80 -7.32
C PRO A 140 4.63 -22.62 -8.29
N ILE A 141 3.45 -22.12 -8.74
CA ILE A 141 3.33 -21.00 -9.67
C ILE A 141 2.29 -20.01 -9.18
N VAL A 142 2.36 -18.76 -9.64
CA VAL A 142 1.43 -17.69 -9.24
C VAL A 142 0.60 -17.24 -10.43
N LEU A 143 -0.71 -17.26 -10.29
CA LEU A 143 -1.67 -16.72 -11.26
C LEU A 143 -2.23 -15.40 -10.72
N LYS A 144 -2.20 -14.35 -11.55
CA LYS A 144 -2.70 -13.03 -11.17
C LYS A 144 -3.70 -12.52 -12.21
N ALA A 145 -4.91 -12.16 -11.78
CA ALA A 145 -5.85 -11.42 -12.61
C ALA A 145 -5.27 -10.02 -12.90
N ASP A 146 -5.41 -9.54 -14.15
CA ASP A 146 -4.93 -8.23 -14.58
C ASP A 146 -5.94 -7.12 -14.22
N GLY A 147 -5.59 -6.27 -13.27
CA GLY A 147 -6.43 -5.18 -12.79
C GLY A 147 -6.51 -5.07 -11.27
N LEU A 148 -7.32 -4.13 -10.80
CA LEU A 148 -7.61 -3.94 -9.38
C LEU A 148 -8.57 -5.04 -8.91
N ALA A 149 -8.04 -6.03 -8.19
CA ALA A 149 -8.82 -7.13 -7.65
C ALA A 149 -8.83 -7.16 -6.11
N LEU A 150 -8.62 -6.00 -5.47
CA LEU A 150 -8.60 -5.80 -4.02
C LEU A 150 -7.67 -6.81 -3.28
N GLY A 151 -6.54 -7.16 -3.91
CA GLY A 151 -5.60 -8.16 -3.38
C GLY A 151 -6.09 -9.62 -3.44
N LYS A 152 -7.30 -9.86 -3.98
CA LYS A 152 -7.91 -11.20 -4.05
C LYS A 152 -7.63 -11.94 -5.36
N GLY A 153 -7.18 -11.23 -6.40
CA GLY A 153 -6.91 -11.79 -7.74
C GLY A 153 -5.54 -12.49 -7.87
N VAL A 154 -4.95 -12.96 -6.78
CA VAL A 154 -3.65 -13.65 -6.76
C VAL A 154 -3.83 -15.05 -6.18
N LEU A 155 -3.53 -16.06 -6.98
CA LEU A 155 -3.61 -17.49 -6.62
C LEU A 155 -2.21 -18.09 -6.65
N ILE A 156 -1.77 -18.68 -5.55
CA ILE A 156 -0.55 -19.48 -5.50
C ILE A 156 -0.97 -20.94 -5.66
N CYS A 157 -0.53 -21.57 -6.74
CA CYS A 157 -0.90 -22.94 -7.13
C CYS A 157 0.27 -23.87 -6.87
N ALA A 158 0.08 -24.86 -6.01
CA ALA A 158 1.11 -25.82 -5.65
C ALA A 158 1.38 -26.85 -6.76
N ASP A 159 0.38 -27.11 -7.58
CA ASP A 159 0.44 -28.09 -8.67
C ASP A 159 -0.42 -27.69 -9.88
N LEU A 160 -0.35 -28.52 -10.93
CA LEU A 160 -1.10 -28.29 -12.17
C LEU A 160 -2.61 -28.27 -11.97
N SER A 161 -3.15 -29.12 -11.09
CA SER A 161 -4.59 -29.20 -10.85
C SER A 161 -5.15 -27.91 -10.25
N GLU A 162 -4.43 -27.34 -9.28
CA GLU A 162 -4.76 -26.04 -8.68
C GLU A 162 -4.63 -24.92 -9.71
N ALA A 163 -3.60 -24.95 -10.56
CA ALA A 163 -3.39 -23.96 -11.59
C ALA A 163 -4.48 -23.99 -12.67
N GLU A 164 -4.89 -25.17 -13.14
CA GLU A 164 -6.00 -25.31 -14.09
C GLU A 164 -7.34 -24.82 -13.49
N ALA A 165 -7.58 -25.10 -12.22
CA ALA A 165 -8.75 -24.54 -11.52
C ALA A 165 -8.67 -23.00 -11.41
N GLY A 166 -7.48 -22.46 -11.15
CA GLY A 166 -7.21 -21.03 -11.11
C GLY A 166 -7.46 -20.33 -12.45
N VAL A 167 -7.06 -20.93 -13.57
CA VAL A 167 -7.37 -20.41 -14.92
C VAL A 167 -8.87 -20.29 -15.12
N ARG A 168 -9.62 -21.33 -14.76
CA ARG A 168 -11.10 -21.31 -14.86
C ARG A 168 -11.70 -20.20 -14.00
N GLU A 169 -11.29 -20.12 -12.74
CA GLU A 169 -11.78 -19.11 -11.81
C GLU A 169 -11.52 -17.67 -12.30
N ILE A 170 -10.32 -17.41 -12.82
CA ILE A 170 -9.92 -16.07 -13.27
C ILE A 170 -10.51 -15.75 -14.65
N MET A 171 -10.27 -16.60 -15.64
CA MET A 171 -10.49 -16.27 -17.06
C MET A 171 -11.85 -16.73 -17.61
N GLU A 172 -12.39 -17.86 -17.15
CA GLU A 172 -13.66 -18.40 -17.64
C GLU A 172 -14.83 -17.94 -16.77
N ASP A 173 -14.80 -18.17 -15.46
CA ASP A 173 -15.85 -17.77 -14.52
C ASP A 173 -15.89 -16.27 -14.27
N LYS A 174 -14.80 -15.55 -14.66
CA LYS A 174 -14.66 -14.10 -14.49
C LYS A 174 -14.94 -13.64 -13.04
N LYS A 175 -14.49 -14.40 -12.05
CA LYS A 175 -14.70 -14.09 -10.62
C LYS A 175 -14.23 -12.68 -10.24
N PHE A 176 -13.27 -12.13 -10.96
CA PHE A 176 -12.75 -10.78 -10.77
C PHE A 176 -13.23 -9.79 -11.86
N GLY A 177 -14.36 -10.09 -12.52
CA GLY A 177 -14.94 -9.25 -13.57
C GLY A 177 -13.99 -9.07 -14.76
N SER A 178 -13.87 -7.84 -15.27
CA SER A 178 -12.99 -7.51 -16.40
C SER A 178 -11.50 -7.73 -16.13
N ALA A 179 -11.07 -7.72 -14.86
CA ALA A 179 -9.70 -8.06 -14.48
C ALA A 179 -9.29 -9.49 -14.87
N GLY A 180 -10.26 -10.40 -15.05
CA GLY A 180 -10.04 -11.76 -15.55
C GLY A 180 -9.92 -11.88 -17.08
N ASN A 181 -9.96 -10.78 -17.84
CA ASN A 181 -9.77 -10.83 -19.28
C ASN A 181 -8.32 -11.16 -19.68
N THR A 182 -7.38 -10.75 -18.86
CA THR A 182 -5.96 -11.07 -19.00
C THR A 182 -5.48 -11.67 -17.69
N MET A 183 -4.60 -12.65 -17.78
CA MET A 183 -3.98 -13.29 -16.62
C MET A 183 -2.46 -13.27 -16.78
N VAL A 184 -1.76 -12.93 -15.70
CA VAL A 184 -0.32 -13.03 -15.60
C VAL A 184 0.02 -14.32 -14.86
N VAL A 185 0.86 -15.13 -15.46
CA VAL A 185 1.43 -16.34 -14.86
C VAL A 185 2.87 -16.04 -14.48
N GLU A 186 3.21 -16.16 -13.19
CA GLU A 186 4.54 -15.81 -12.67
C GLU A 186 5.20 -16.99 -11.94
N GLU A 187 6.51 -17.03 -12.00
CA GLU A 187 7.28 -17.92 -11.12
C GLU A 187 7.01 -17.57 -9.65
N PHE A 188 6.94 -18.58 -8.81
CA PHE A 188 6.81 -18.38 -7.36
C PHE A 188 8.18 -17.99 -6.78
N MET A 189 8.30 -16.74 -6.35
CA MET A 189 9.51 -16.24 -5.68
C MET A 189 9.52 -16.62 -4.21
N THR A 190 10.66 -17.05 -3.71
CA THR A 190 10.91 -17.27 -2.28
C THR A 190 11.81 -16.18 -1.72
N GLY A 191 11.51 -15.68 -0.53
CA GLY A 191 12.28 -14.60 0.06
C GLY A 191 11.52 -13.87 1.17
N ARG A 192 11.90 -12.62 1.40
CA ARG A 192 11.23 -11.72 2.36
C ARG A 192 10.55 -10.58 1.63
N GLU A 193 9.27 -10.41 1.91
CA GLU A 193 8.54 -9.25 1.40
C GLU A 193 8.93 -8.01 2.20
N VAL A 194 9.17 -6.90 1.50
CA VAL A 194 9.42 -5.58 2.07
C VAL A 194 8.68 -4.56 1.22
N SER A 195 8.11 -3.57 1.89
CA SER A 195 7.42 -2.44 1.24
C SER A 195 8.28 -1.18 1.33
N VAL A 196 8.45 -0.48 0.21
CA VAL A 196 9.08 0.84 0.16
C VAL A 196 8.16 1.80 -0.59
N LEU A 197 7.69 2.82 0.11
CA LEU A 197 6.90 3.89 -0.48
C LEU A 197 7.83 5.00 -0.95
N SER A 198 7.49 5.66 -2.04
CA SER A 198 8.34 6.68 -2.62
C SER A 198 7.53 7.84 -3.17
N PHE A 199 7.94 9.08 -2.89
CA PHE A 199 7.45 10.26 -3.57
C PHE A 199 8.09 10.37 -4.95
N VAL A 200 7.31 10.76 -5.96
CA VAL A 200 7.75 10.89 -7.36
C VAL A 200 7.13 12.14 -7.99
N ASP A 201 7.94 12.90 -8.74
CA ASP A 201 7.51 14.13 -9.42
C ASP A 201 7.52 14.05 -10.96
N GLY A 202 7.66 12.84 -11.51
CA GLY A 202 7.77 12.58 -12.95
C GLY A 202 9.20 12.34 -13.43
N LYS A 203 10.20 12.75 -12.67
CA LYS A 203 11.64 12.61 -13.00
C LYS A 203 12.47 12.17 -11.79
N THR A 204 12.16 12.70 -10.62
CA THR A 204 12.85 12.44 -9.36
C THR A 204 12.07 11.50 -8.48
N ILE A 205 12.75 10.60 -7.79
CA ILE A 205 12.17 9.73 -6.78
C ILE A 205 12.87 9.91 -5.43
N LYS A 206 12.10 10.00 -4.35
CA LYS A 206 12.57 10.03 -2.97
C LYS A 206 11.92 8.92 -2.18
N THR A 207 12.70 7.93 -1.79
CA THR A 207 12.22 6.76 -1.05
C THR A 207 12.02 7.08 0.43
N MET A 208 10.94 6.52 0.99
CA MET A 208 10.66 6.58 2.42
C MET A 208 11.35 5.42 3.15
N THR A 209 11.31 5.45 4.48
CA THR A 209 11.75 4.31 5.30
C THR A 209 10.97 3.05 4.94
N SER A 210 11.64 1.89 4.96
CA SER A 210 11.02 0.61 4.64
C SER A 210 9.95 0.20 5.67
N ALA A 211 8.99 -0.59 5.22
CA ALA A 211 7.99 -1.22 6.07
C ALA A 211 7.82 -2.70 5.71
N GLN A 212 7.17 -3.46 6.57
CA GLN A 212 6.83 -4.85 6.29
C GLN A 212 5.43 -5.15 6.82
N ASP A 213 4.55 -5.61 5.93
CA ASP A 213 3.16 -5.96 6.21
C ASP A 213 2.98 -7.45 6.52
N HIS A 214 1.84 -7.79 7.10
CA HIS A 214 1.36 -9.14 7.38
C HIS A 214 0.06 -9.40 6.63
N LYS A 215 0.16 -9.93 5.42
CA LYS A 215 -0.98 -10.04 4.48
C LYS A 215 -2.01 -11.13 4.84
N ARG A 216 -1.62 -12.17 5.59
CA ARG A 216 -2.54 -13.24 5.97
C ARG A 216 -3.39 -12.88 7.17
N ALA A 217 -4.66 -13.36 7.15
CA ALA A 217 -5.64 -13.05 8.19
C ALA A 217 -5.26 -13.58 9.58
N LEU A 218 -4.60 -14.75 9.66
CA LEU A 218 -4.35 -15.47 10.90
C LEU A 218 -2.85 -15.54 11.24
N ASP A 219 -2.56 -15.77 12.52
CA ASP A 219 -1.22 -16.00 13.03
C ASP A 219 -0.49 -17.11 12.26
N GLY A 220 0.83 -16.97 12.14
CA GLY A 220 1.68 -17.91 11.43
C GLY A 220 1.48 -17.90 9.91
N ASP A 221 1.00 -16.78 9.38
CA ASP A 221 0.67 -16.57 7.96
C ASP A 221 -0.32 -17.63 7.43
N LYS A 222 -1.34 -17.89 8.20
CA LYS A 222 -2.45 -18.77 7.83
C LYS A 222 -3.68 -17.98 7.41
N GLY A 223 -4.65 -18.69 6.85
CA GLY A 223 -5.90 -18.10 6.39
C GLY A 223 -5.76 -17.37 5.04
N LEU A 224 -6.75 -16.57 4.70
CA LEU A 224 -6.84 -15.85 3.42
C LEU A 224 -5.94 -14.62 3.39
N ASN A 225 -5.57 -14.19 2.19
CA ASN A 225 -4.97 -12.88 1.97
C ASN A 225 -5.95 -11.76 2.32
N THR A 226 -5.42 -10.69 2.87
CA THR A 226 -6.15 -9.48 3.29
C THR A 226 -5.47 -8.25 2.74
N GLY A 227 -5.99 -7.08 3.05
CA GLY A 227 -5.31 -5.80 2.80
C GLY A 227 -4.12 -5.52 3.73
N GLY A 228 -3.85 -6.41 4.71
CA GLY A 228 -2.82 -6.25 5.73
C GLY A 228 -3.41 -6.26 7.14
N MET A 229 -2.85 -7.08 8.03
CA MET A 229 -3.30 -7.27 9.41
C MET A 229 -2.35 -6.66 10.45
N GLY A 230 -1.37 -5.92 9.97
CA GLY A 230 -0.39 -5.23 10.79
C GLY A 230 0.90 -5.04 10.04
N THR A 231 1.64 -4.02 10.41
CA THR A 231 2.88 -3.62 9.75
C THR A 231 3.87 -3.03 10.75
N PHE A 232 5.12 -2.99 10.37
CA PHE A 232 6.16 -2.34 11.15
C PHE A 232 7.17 -1.63 10.26
N SER A 233 7.86 -0.66 10.80
CA SER A 233 8.89 0.13 10.12
C SER A 233 9.99 0.52 11.13
N PRO A 234 11.30 0.43 10.75
CA PRO A 234 11.82 -0.07 9.48
C PRO A 234 11.83 -1.62 9.41
N SER A 235 11.94 -2.18 8.19
CA SER A 235 12.19 -3.62 8.05
C SER A 235 13.66 -3.93 8.36
N PRO A 236 13.95 -4.89 9.27
CA PRO A 236 15.31 -5.26 9.61
C PRO A 236 16.04 -6.03 8.50
N PHE A 237 15.33 -6.41 7.44
CA PHE A 237 15.88 -7.10 6.28
C PHE A 237 16.24 -6.14 5.15
N TYR A 238 15.78 -4.90 5.22
CA TYR A 238 16.09 -3.85 4.25
C TYR A 238 17.37 -3.14 4.68
N THR A 239 18.52 -3.72 4.31
CA THR A 239 19.86 -3.18 4.66
C THR A 239 20.27 -2.08 3.69
N GLU A 240 21.35 -1.38 4.00
CA GLU A 240 21.92 -0.34 3.13
C GLU A 240 22.31 -0.91 1.75
N GLU A 241 22.86 -2.12 1.70
CA GLU A 241 23.23 -2.78 0.45
C GLU A 241 22.00 -3.12 -0.41
N VAL A 242 20.88 -3.50 0.23
CA VAL A 242 19.60 -3.72 -0.46
C VAL A 242 19.07 -2.41 -1.00
N ASP A 243 19.13 -1.33 -0.22
CA ASP A 243 18.69 0.00 -0.63
C ASP A 243 19.50 0.54 -1.82
N GLU A 244 20.83 0.41 -1.76
CA GLU A 244 21.71 0.81 -2.87
C GLU A 244 21.43 0.02 -4.16
N PHE A 245 21.20 -1.29 -4.05
CA PHE A 245 20.80 -2.10 -5.20
C PHE A 245 19.47 -1.63 -5.78
N CYS A 246 18.46 -1.42 -4.93
CA CYS A 246 17.14 -0.97 -5.36
C CYS A 246 17.17 0.43 -5.97
N LYS A 247 17.95 1.37 -5.40
CA LYS A 247 18.17 2.70 -5.99
C LYS A 247 18.77 2.61 -7.39
N LYS A 248 19.74 1.75 -7.58
CA LYS A 248 20.46 1.61 -8.84
C LYS A 248 19.65 0.91 -9.93
N TYR A 249 18.90 -0.13 -9.60
CA TYR A 249 18.31 -1.03 -10.60
C TYR A 249 16.77 -1.04 -10.63
N ILE A 250 16.10 -0.47 -9.61
CA ILE A 250 14.64 -0.57 -9.47
C ILE A 250 14.00 0.81 -9.45
N TYR A 251 14.33 1.66 -8.47
CA TYR A 251 13.53 2.85 -8.20
C TYR A 251 13.59 3.89 -9.31
N GLN A 252 14.79 4.44 -9.59
CA GLN A 252 14.93 5.43 -10.65
C GLN A 252 14.62 4.80 -12.02
N ALA A 253 15.02 3.55 -12.26
CA ALA A 253 14.72 2.82 -13.50
C ALA A 253 13.22 2.73 -13.77
N THR A 254 12.38 2.57 -12.73
CA THR A 254 10.91 2.56 -12.88
C THR A 254 10.38 3.93 -13.31
N VAL A 255 10.86 5.02 -12.69
CA VAL A 255 10.45 6.39 -13.02
C VAL A 255 10.86 6.74 -14.46
N ASP A 256 12.10 6.43 -14.84
CA ASP A 256 12.63 6.67 -16.16
C ASP A 256 11.88 5.85 -17.22
N ALA A 257 11.55 4.59 -16.94
CA ALA A 257 10.76 3.74 -17.81
C ALA A 257 9.35 4.30 -18.05
N MET A 258 8.67 4.74 -16.99
CA MET A 258 7.35 5.38 -17.11
C MET A 258 7.41 6.66 -17.94
N ALA A 259 8.43 7.49 -17.73
CA ALA A 259 8.62 8.70 -18.54
C ALA A 259 8.91 8.38 -20.00
N ALA A 260 9.74 7.36 -20.29
CA ALA A 260 10.05 6.90 -21.65
C ALA A 260 8.83 6.34 -22.40
N GLU A 261 7.87 5.74 -21.67
CA GLU A 261 6.58 5.32 -22.22
C GLU A 261 5.57 6.49 -22.42
N GLY A 262 5.98 7.74 -22.17
CA GLY A 262 5.09 8.91 -22.24
C GLY A 262 4.05 8.98 -21.12
N ARG A 263 4.35 8.33 -19.98
CA ARG A 263 3.50 8.21 -18.79
C ARG A 263 4.21 8.71 -17.54
N PRO A 264 4.73 9.96 -17.49
CA PRO A 264 5.45 10.45 -16.33
C PRO A 264 4.59 10.30 -15.08
N PHE A 265 5.15 9.67 -14.04
CA PHE A 265 4.43 9.37 -12.81
C PHE A 265 4.63 10.47 -11.77
N LYS A 266 3.55 11.06 -11.26
CA LYS A 266 3.58 11.97 -10.10
C LYS A 266 2.74 11.40 -8.98
N GLY A 267 3.23 11.45 -7.74
CA GLY A 267 2.53 10.92 -6.58
C GLY A 267 3.33 9.89 -5.81
N ILE A 268 2.69 8.83 -5.32
CA ILE A 268 3.35 7.74 -4.59
C ILE A 268 3.47 6.50 -5.47
N ILE A 269 4.68 5.99 -5.63
CA ILE A 269 4.91 4.60 -6.03
C ILE A 269 5.21 3.78 -4.78
N PHE A 270 4.41 2.76 -4.56
CA PHE A 270 4.67 1.73 -3.59
C PHE A 270 5.35 0.56 -4.31
N PHE A 271 6.54 0.22 -3.86
CA PHE A 271 7.28 -0.95 -4.31
C PHE A 271 7.06 -2.09 -3.33
N GLY A 272 6.34 -3.13 -3.75
CA GLY A 272 6.38 -4.44 -3.10
C GLY A 272 7.60 -5.19 -3.59
N LEU A 273 8.55 -5.44 -2.71
CA LEU A 273 9.80 -6.11 -3.03
C LEU A 273 9.84 -7.51 -2.43
N MET A 274 10.40 -8.46 -3.17
CA MET A 274 10.82 -9.76 -2.65
C MET A 274 12.35 -9.77 -2.56
N LEU A 275 12.89 -9.89 -1.35
CA LEU A 275 14.32 -10.07 -1.14
C LEU A 275 14.65 -11.56 -1.31
N THR A 276 14.99 -11.94 -2.54
CA THR A 276 15.29 -13.33 -2.91
C THR A 276 16.77 -13.65 -2.72
N PRO A 277 17.18 -14.95 -2.73
CA PRO A 277 18.60 -15.32 -2.72
C PRO A 277 19.40 -14.77 -3.93
N GLU A 278 18.73 -14.47 -5.05
CA GLU A 278 19.35 -13.87 -6.24
C GLU A 278 19.33 -12.32 -6.21
N GLY A 279 18.84 -11.69 -5.13
CA GLY A 279 18.74 -10.26 -4.95
C GLY A 279 17.31 -9.73 -4.88
N PRO A 280 17.14 -8.42 -4.65
CA PRO A 280 15.83 -7.79 -4.64
C PRO A 280 15.13 -7.85 -6.00
N LYS A 281 13.87 -8.27 -6.02
CA LYS A 281 12.99 -8.28 -7.20
C LYS A 281 11.68 -7.56 -6.89
N VAL A 282 11.12 -6.86 -7.86
CA VAL A 282 9.80 -6.25 -7.72
C VAL A 282 8.73 -7.35 -7.77
N LEU A 283 7.91 -7.42 -6.73
CA LEU A 283 6.75 -8.29 -6.63
C LEU A 283 5.51 -7.64 -7.25
N GLU A 284 5.29 -6.37 -6.91
CA GLU A 284 4.17 -5.55 -7.39
C GLU A 284 4.45 -4.06 -7.22
N TYR A 285 3.71 -3.24 -7.97
CA TYR A 285 3.60 -1.80 -7.76
C TYR A 285 2.20 -1.45 -7.28
N ASN A 286 2.11 -0.38 -6.45
CA ASN A 286 0.85 0.32 -6.24
C ASN A 286 1.07 1.83 -6.46
N ALA A 287 0.05 2.52 -6.95
CA ALA A 287 0.12 3.92 -7.37
C ALA A 287 -0.32 4.90 -6.28
N ARG A 288 -0.22 4.50 -5.02
CA ARG A 288 -0.72 5.22 -3.84
C ARG A 288 0.00 4.76 -2.57
N PHE A 289 -0.25 5.44 -1.44
CA PHE A 289 0.20 4.96 -0.14
C PHE A 289 -0.31 3.56 0.17
N GLY A 290 0.48 2.77 0.89
CA GLY A 290 0.06 1.47 1.42
C GLY A 290 -0.90 1.61 2.61
N ASP A 291 -1.71 0.61 2.84
CA ASP A 291 -2.58 0.46 4.00
C ASP A 291 -2.46 -0.98 4.53
N PRO A 292 -1.71 -1.24 5.63
CA PRO A 292 -1.44 -0.28 6.73
C PRO A 292 -0.03 0.35 6.76
N GLU A 293 0.77 0.37 5.69
CA GLU A 293 2.15 0.90 5.73
C GLU A 293 2.20 2.41 6.05
N ALA A 294 1.25 3.20 5.53
CA ALA A 294 1.18 4.63 5.84
C ALA A 294 1.10 4.89 7.34
N GLN A 295 0.42 4.01 8.09
CA GLN A 295 0.22 4.12 9.53
C GLN A 295 1.50 3.95 10.36
N VAL A 296 2.58 3.44 9.80
CA VAL A 296 3.88 3.32 10.48
C VAL A 296 4.96 4.21 9.87
N VAL A 297 4.83 4.56 8.58
CA VAL A 297 5.81 5.38 7.88
C VAL A 297 5.59 6.85 8.16
N LEU A 298 4.36 7.35 8.03
CA LEU A 298 4.04 8.77 8.22
C LEU A 298 4.30 9.28 9.65
N PRO A 299 4.01 8.54 10.73
CA PRO A 299 4.36 8.97 12.09
C PRO A 299 5.86 9.14 12.36
N ARG A 300 6.71 8.58 11.51
CA ARG A 300 8.18 8.67 11.59
C ARG A 300 8.78 9.74 10.67
N MET A 301 7.97 10.30 9.75
CA MET A 301 8.42 11.33 8.81
C MET A 301 8.64 12.66 9.54
N LYS A 302 9.79 13.31 9.32
CA LYS A 302 10.13 14.60 9.92
C LYS A 302 9.67 15.81 9.07
N ASN A 303 9.59 15.61 7.76
CA ASN A 303 9.19 16.69 6.84
C ASN A 303 7.70 17.00 6.96
N ASP A 304 7.33 18.22 6.64
CA ASP A 304 5.95 18.58 6.36
C ASP A 304 5.49 17.85 5.09
N ILE A 305 4.52 16.96 5.23
CA ILE A 305 4.02 16.15 4.12
C ILE A 305 3.43 16.99 2.99
N VAL A 306 2.82 18.15 3.34
CA VAL A 306 2.22 19.06 2.36
C VAL A 306 3.28 19.68 1.48
N GLU A 307 4.41 20.10 2.05
CA GLU A 307 5.54 20.64 1.29
C GLU A 307 6.13 19.61 0.32
N VAL A 308 6.26 18.36 0.76
CA VAL A 308 6.76 17.29 -0.12
C VAL A 308 5.75 16.97 -1.23
N MET A 309 4.45 16.95 -0.94
CA MET A 309 3.42 16.74 -1.96
C MET A 309 3.34 17.89 -2.96
N GLU A 310 3.46 19.14 -2.50
CA GLU A 310 3.56 20.32 -3.38
C GLU A 310 4.79 20.20 -4.30
N ALA A 311 5.96 19.82 -3.76
CA ALA A 311 7.16 19.60 -4.56
C ALA A 311 6.99 18.51 -5.63
N CYS A 312 6.23 17.44 -5.33
CA CYS A 312 5.87 16.42 -6.34
C CYS A 312 5.00 17.00 -7.46
N VAL A 313 4.00 17.80 -7.13
CA VAL A 313 3.08 18.40 -8.10
C VAL A 313 3.83 19.41 -8.97
N GLU A 314 4.70 20.22 -8.38
CA GLU A 314 5.45 21.28 -9.03
C GLU A 314 6.72 20.81 -9.76
N GLY A 315 7.17 19.58 -9.49
CA GLY A 315 8.36 19.00 -10.14
C GLY A 315 9.69 19.50 -9.56
N THR A 316 9.72 19.81 -8.26
CA THR A 316 10.88 20.30 -7.49
C THR A 316 11.29 19.33 -6.39
N LEU A 317 10.93 18.05 -6.50
CA LEU A 317 11.20 17.04 -5.49
C LEU A 317 12.72 16.82 -5.27
N ASP A 318 13.55 17.13 -6.24
CA ASP A 318 15.02 17.10 -6.13
C ASP A 318 15.57 18.03 -5.04
N GLU A 319 14.88 19.13 -4.73
CA GLU A 319 15.23 20.10 -3.68
C GLU A 319 14.85 19.60 -2.26
N VAL A 320 14.04 18.56 -2.14
CA VAL A 320 13.59 18.02 -0.86
C VAL A 320 14.62 17.08 -0.26
N ASP A 321 15.05 17.35 0.98
CA ASP A 321 15.77 16.40 1.82
C ASP A 321 14.79 15.63 2.70
N LEU A 322 14.42 14.42 2.25
CA LEU A 322 13.42 13.59 2.91
C LEU A 322 14.03 12.87 4.12
N GLN A 323 13.52 13.15 5.32
CA GLN A 323 14.07 12.67 6.59
C GLN A 323 13.04 11.91 7.42
N PHE A 324 13.53 10.91 8.15
CA PHE A 324 12.75 10.10 9.10
C PHE A 324 13.42 10.07 10.48
N GLU A 325 12.63 9.77 11.51
CA GLU A 325 13.13 9.54 12.85
C GLU A 325 13.89 8.21 12.92
N ASP A 326 14.91 8.12 13.79
CA ASP A 326 15.70 6.90 14.04
C ASP A 326 15.01 5.92 15.01
N ASN A 327 13.72 6.03 15.18
CA ASN A 327 12.91 5.15 15.99
C ASN A 327 12.24 4.06 15.14
N ALA A 328 11.40 3.27 15.76
CA ALA A 328 10.56 2.29 15.09
C ALA A 328 9.08 2.55 15.35
N ALA A 329 8.23 2.02 14.47
CA ALA A 329 6.78 2.02 14.66
C ALA A 329 6.20 0.65 14.31
N VAL A 330 5.18 0.24 15.05
CA VAL A 330 4.39 -0.98 14.81
C VAL A 330 2.93 -0.61 14.80
N CYS A 331 2.19 -1.08 13.79
CA CYS A 331 0.75 -0.98 13.68
C CYS A 331 0.13 -2.37 13.78
N VAL A 332 -0.79 -2.55 14.71
CA VAL A 332 -1.62 -3.75 14.85
C VAL A 332 -3.03 -3.42 14.35
N VAL A 333 -3.51 -4.16 13.37
CA VAL A 333 -4.87 -3.96 12.85
C VAL A 333 -5.88 -4.71 13.71
N LEU A 334 -6.83 -3.99 14.29
CA LEU A 334 -8.01 -4.57 14.91
C LEU A 334 -9.09 -4.75 13.84
N ALA A 335 -9.50 -5.98 13.63
CA ALA A 335 -10.50 -6.37 12.66
C ALA A 335 -11.78 -6.89 13.34
N SER A 336 -12.87 -6.86 12.61
CA SER A 336 -14.11 -7.57 12.96
C SER A 336 -13.93 -9.06 12.64
N ASP A 337 -14.24 -9.93 13.59
CA ASP A 337 -14.07 -11.36 13.42
C ASP A 337 -14.83 -11.87 12.17
N GLY A 338 -14.20 -12.82 11.47
CA GLY A 338 -14.66 -13.33 10.17
C GLY A 338 -14.13 -12.57 8.94
N TYR A 339 -13.45 -11.41 9.14
CA TYR A 339 -12.75 -10.74 8.05
C TYR A 339 -11.66 -11.67 7.44
N PRO A 340 -11.47 -11.75 6.09
CA PRO A 340 -12.03 -10.90 5.03
C PRO A 340 -13.31 -11.42 4.35
N VAL A 341 -13.94 -12.46 4.85
CA VAL A 341 -15.08 -13.12 4.18
C VAL A 341 -16.42 -12.52 4.61
N HIS A 342 -16.77 -12.71 5.87
CA HIS A 342 -18.02 -12.23 6.46
C HIS A 342 -17.73 -11.66 7.84
N TYR A 343 -18.27 -10.48 8.12
CA TYR A 343 -18.08 -9.80 9.40
C TYR A 343 -19.28 -8.91 9.73
N GLU A 344 -19.57 -8.77 11.02
CA GLU A 344 -20.65 -7.93 11.51
C GLU A 344 -20.27 -6.45 11.45
N LYS A 345 -21.27 -5.61 11.20
CA LYS A 345 -21.16 -4.14 11.21
C LYS A 345 -22.04 -3.57 12.32
N GLU A 346 -21.90 -2.25 12.53
CA GLU A 346 -22.69 -1.47 13.50
C GLU A 346 -22.52 -1.88 14.96
N ILE A 347 -21.45 -2.61 15.29
CA ILE A 347 -21.07 -2.92 16.67
C ILE A 347 -20.48 -1.66 17.30
N PRO A 348 -20.94 -1.23 18.49
CA PRO A 348 -20.38 -0.08 19.20
C PRO A 348 -18.93 -0.29 19.63
N MET A 349 -18.16 0.78 19.57
CA MET A 349 -16.76 0.81 19.95
C MET A 349 -16.51 1.85 21.05
N TYR A 350 -15.51 1.58 21.90
CA TYR A 350 -15.18 2.41 23.05
C TYR A 350 -13.67 2.51 23.26
N GLY A 351 -13.24 3.54 24.02
CA GLY A 351 -11.87 3.67 24.51
C GLY A 351 -10.98 4.60 23.68
N PHE A 352 -11.51 5.32 22.71
CA PHE A 352 -10.74 6.25 21.87
C PHE A 352 -10.12 7.39 22.67
N GLU A 353 -10.75 7.80 23.76
CA GLU A 353 -10.28 8.82 24.68
C GLU A 353 -8.93 8.49 25.32
N ASN A 354 -8.55 7.21 25.39
CA ASN A 354 -7.27 6.77 25.93
C ASN A 354 -6.06 7.16 25.06
N PHE A 355 -6.29 7.53 23.81
CA PHE A 355 -5.24 8.00 22.89
C PHE A 355 -5.02 9.50 22.97
N LYS A 356 -5.95 10.23 23.61
CA LYS A 356 -5.84 11.68 23.73
C LYS A 356 -4.59 12.05 24.54
N ASP A 357 -3.81 12.98 23.98
CA ASP A 357 -2.58 13.49 24.60
C ASP A 357 -1.50 12.41 24.88
N LYS A 358 -1.58 11.27 24.17
CA LYS A 358 -0.58 10.19 24.23
C LYS A 358 0.41 10.29 23.08
N GLU A 359 1.52 10.96 23.32
CA GLU A 359 2.58 11.07 22.33
C GLU A 359 3.14 9.69 21.94
N GLY A 360 3.32 9.47 20.62
CA GLY A 360 3.83 8.21 20.08
C GLY A 360 2.81 7.10 19.95
N TYR A 361 1.53 7.33 20.30
CA TYR A 361 0.43 6.38 20.15
C TYR A 361 -0.66 6.95 19.24
N TYR A 362 -1.15 6.15 18.33
CA TYR A 362 -2.12 6.57 17.32
C TYR A 362 -3.19 5.49 17.12
N CYS A 363 -4.43 5.91 16.97
CA CYS A 363 -5.55 5.07 16.58
C CYS A 363 -6.05 5.55 15.21
N PHE A 364 -5.60 4.90 14.14
CA PHE A 364 -6.01 5.23 12.78
C PHE A 364 -7.28 4.46 12.43
N HIS A 365 -8.39 5.18 12.30
CA HIS A 365 -9.67 4.62 11.91
C HIS A 365 -9.67 4.20 10.45
N ALA A 366 -10.20 3.01 10.17
CA ALA A 366 -10.47 2.50 8.83
C ALA A 366 -11.98 2.27 8.67
N GLY A 367 -12.46 1.08 8.96
CA GLY A 367 -13.86 0.72 8.82
C GLY A 367 -14.73 1.20 9.99
N THR A 368 -14.85 2.49 10.20
CA THR A 368 -15.69 3.08 11.26
C THR A 368 -16.63 4.15 10.73
N LYS A 369 -17.77 4.34 11.38
CA LYS A 369 -18.69 5.46 11.14
C LYS A 369 -19.32 5.96 12.45
N LYS A 370 -19.84 7.19 12.47
CA LYS A 370 -20.72 7.66 13.54
C LYS A 370 -22.17 7.25 13.24
N LYS A 371 -22.86 6.69 14.24
CA LYS A 371 -24.28 6.39 14.22
C LYS A 371 -24.87 6.80 15.55
N ASP A 372 -25.85 7.68 15.55
CA ASP A 372 -26.52 8.18 16.75
C ASP A 372 -25.55 8.67 17.84
N GLY A 373 -24.48 9.36 17.44
CA GLY A 373 -23.44 9.87 18.34
C GLY A 373 -22.38 8.86 18.79
N GLN A 374 -22.58 7.57 18.50
CA GLN A 374 -21.68 6.48 18.84
C GLN A 374 -20.78 6.11 17.65
N ILE A 375 -19.50 5.81 17.89
CA ILE A 375 -18.62 5.21 16.87
C ILE A 375 -18.95 3.72 16.78
N VAL A 376 -19.20 3.24 15.56
CA VAL A 376 -19.53 1.85 15.28
C VAL A 376 -18.69 1.30 14.13
N ILE A 377 -18.55 -0.02 14.08
CA ILE A 377 -17.89 -0.75 12.99
C ILE A 377 -18.67 -0.56 11.68
N ASN A 378 -17.91 -0.29 10.60
CA ASN A 378 -18.45 -0.17 9.24
C ASN A 378 -17.63 -0.96 8.19
N GLY A 379 -16.55 -1.62 8.57
CA GLY A 379 -15.68 -2.39 7.68
C GLY A 379 -14.96 -3.51 8.40
N GLY A 380 -14.32 -4.41 7.65
CA GLY A 380 -13.64 -5.58 8.20
C GLY A 380 -12.36 -5.24 8.96
N ARG A 381 -11.44 -4.44 8.37
CA ARG A 381 -10.37 -3.78 9.12
C ARG A 381 -10.97 -2.53 9.75
N VAL A 382 -10.94 -2.46 11.06
CA VAL A 382 -11.71 -1.47 11.82
C VAL A 382 -10.85 -0.28 12.20
N VAL A 383 -9.75 -0.52 12.91
CA VAL A 383 -8.75 0.49 13.29
C VAL A 383 -7.33 -0.10 13.24
N GLY A 384 -6.34 0.72 12.92
CA GLY A 384 -4.93 0.42 13.09
C GLY A 384 -4.40 1.09 14.36
N ILE A 385 -3.91 0.29 15.30
CA ILE A 385 -3.28 0.80 16.52
C ILE A 385 -1.78 0.87 16.30
N THR A 386 -1.27 2.09 16.18
CA THR A 386 0.15 2.34 15.96
C THR A 386 0.82 2.87 17.21
N ALA A 387 1.99 2.36 17.52
CA ALA A 387 2.86 2.95 18.54
C ALA A 387 4.31 3.02 18.06
N LYS A 388 5.00 4.06 18.52
CA LYS A 388 6.45 4.23 18.36
C LYS A 388 7.22 3.65 19.55
N GLY A 389 8.50 3.38 19.34
CA GLY A 389 9.46 2.96 20.36
C GLY A 389 10.87 3.16 19.85
N GLU A 390 11.87 3.18 20.72
CA GLU A 390 13.29 3.32 20.34
C GLU A 390 13.74 2.22 19.37
N ASN A 391 13.07 1.08 19.41
CA ASN A 391 13.31 -0.05 18.52
C ASN A 391 12.02 -0.85 18.28
N LEU A 392 12.04 -1.78 17.34
CA LEU A 392 10.86 -2.58 16.96
C LEU A 392 10.30 -3.41 18.12
N LYS A 393 11.14 -3.88 19.05
CA LYS A 393 10.66 -4.67 20.20
C LYS A 393 9.81 -3.81 21.14
N GLU A 394 10.26 -2.60 21.41
CA GLU A 394 9.54 -1.64 22.23
C GLU A 394 8.29 -1.11 21.52
N ALA A 395 8.40 -0.69 20.26
CA ALA A 395 7.25 -0.25 19.46
C ALA A 395 6.16 -1.33 19.41
N ARG A 396 6.54 -2.61 19.24
CA ARG A 396 5.61 -3.73 19.28
C ARG A 396 4.92 -3.86 20.65
N LYS A 397 5.70 -3.83 21.75
CA LYS A 397 5.14 -3.89 23.09
C LYS A 397 4.11 -2.78 23.30
N ASN A 398 4.49 -1.54 22.99
CA ASN A 398 3.63 -0.36 23.13
C ASN A 398 2.35 -0.49 22.28
N ALA A 399 2.46 -0.95 21.02
CA ALA A 399 1.30 -1.13 20.15
C ALA A 399 0.32 -2.17 20.71
N TYR A 400 0.80 -3.33 21.16
CA TYR A 400 -0.07 -4.35 21.75
C TYR A 400 -0.71 -3.91 23.07
N GLU A 401 0.01 -3.23 23.94
CA GLU A 401 -0.58 -2.61 25.14
C GLU A 401 -1.70 -1.64 24.79
N ALA A 402 -1.52 -0.83 23.74
CA ALA A 402 -2.52 0.12 23.29
C ALA A 402 -3.72 -0.55 22.60
N THR A 403 -3.61 -1.78 22.06
CA THR A 403 -4.77 -2.50 21.52
C THR A 403 -5.82 -2.81 22.59
N GLU A 404 -5.43 -2.90 23.86
CA GLU A 404 -6.35 -3.13 24.97
C GLU A 404 -7.18 -1.88 25.33
N TRP A 405 -6.77 -0.71 24.87
CA TRP A 405 -7.53 0.52 25.09
C TRP A 405 -8.81 0.60 24.26
N ILE A 406 -8.87 -0.10 23.14
CA ILE A 406 -10.05 -0.14 22.26
C ILE A 406 -10.84 -1.43 22.49
N THR A 407 -12.14 -1.30 22.71
CA THR A 407 -13.03 -2.44 22.94
C THR A 407 -14.21 -2.43 21.97
N PHE A 408 -14.51 -3.59 21.44
CA PHE A 408 -15.76 -3.93 20.72
C PHE A 408 -15.96 -5.45 20.72
N ALA A 409 -17.21 -5.92 20.56
CA ALA A 409 -17.60 -7.27 20.93
C ALA A 409 -16.88 -8.39 20.15
N ASN A 410 -16.62 -8.22 18.86
CA ASN A 410 -15.98 -9.22 18.01
C ASN A 410 -14.58 -8.82 17.57
N LYS A 411 -13.82 -8.18 18.46
CA LYS A 411 -12.45 -7.75 18.20
C LYS A 411 -11.54 -8.94 17.90
N TYR A 412 -10.89 -8.89 16.74
CA TYR A 412 -9.86 -9.82 16.32
C TYR A 412 -8.59 -9.08 15.89
N MET A 413 -7.43 -9.65 16.16
CA MET A 413 -6.12 -9.16 15.72
C MET A 413 -5.09 -10.29 15.68
N ARG A 414 -4.07 -10.15 14.84
CA ARG A 414 -2.92 -11.04 14.88
C ARG A 414 -2.06 -10.76 16.13
N GLN A 415 -1.52 -11.83 16.71
CA GLN A 415 -0.64 -11.77 17.90
C GLN A 415 0.85 -11.82 17.54
N ASP A 416 1.16 -12.06 16.26
CA ASP A 416 2.52 -12.34 15.79
C ASP A 416 3.12 -11.21 14.93
N VAL A 417 2.50 -10.00 14.88
CA VAL A 417 3.07 -8.85 14.17
C VAL A 417 4.49 -8.58 14.67
N TYR A 418 5.48 -8.61 13.76
CA TYR A 418 6.92 -8.55 14.01
C TYR A 418 7.53 -9.73 14.82
N LYS A 419 6.75 -10.59 15.46
CA LYS A 419 7.29 -11.67 16.31
C LYS A 419 8.02 -12.75 15.49
N ARG A 420 7.51 -13.11 14.34
CA ARG A 420 8.07 -14.11 13.44
C ARG A 420 9.44 -13.68 12.90
N GLN A 421 9.58 -12.44 12.45
CA GLN A 421 10.81 -11.91 11.90
C GLN A 421 11.95 -11.91 12.90
N TRP A 422 11.64 -11.77 14.19
CA TRP A 422 12.65 -11.84 15.26
C TRP A 422 13.18 -13.25 15.48
N GLN A 423 12.33 -14.27 15.36
CA GLN A 423 12.73 -15.68 15.46
C GLN A 423 13.56 -16.10 14.24
N GLU A 424 13.26 -15.60 13.07
CA GLU A 424 13.86 -15.96 11.80
C GLU A 424 15.16 -15.19 11.46
N ARG A 425 15.48 -14.11 12.16
CA ARG A 425 16.81 -13.45 12.08
C ARG A 425 17.98 -14.42 12.30
N ARG A 426 17.74 -15.54 12.99
CA ARG A 426 18.73 -16.61 13.20
C ARG A 426 18.89 -17.55 12.01
N LEU A 427 18.00 -17.47 11.03
CA LEU A 427 17.91 -18.40 9.90
C LEU A 427 18.13 -17.72 8.53
N PHE A 428 18.26 -16.38 8.48
CA PHE A 428 18.50 -15.67 7.23
C PHE A 428 19.99 -15.71 6.89
N PRO A 429 20.37 -16.44 5.81
CA PRO A 429 21.76 -16.83 5.64
C PRO A 429 22.56 -15.78 4.90
N LEU A 430 23.83 -15.86 5.14
CA LEU A 430 25.01 -15.51 4.34
C LEU A 430 24.82 -15.47 2.79
N GLU A 431 23.76 -16.04 2.24
CA GLU A 431 23.55 -16.18 0.80
C GLU A 431 23.22 -14.84 0.11
N LEU A 432 22.35 -14.01 0.70
CA LEU A 432 22.05 -12.69 0.15
C LEU A 432 23.26 -11.75 0.27
N GLN A 433 23.99 -11.80 1.40
CA GLN A 433 25.24 -11.05 1.58
C GLN A 433 26.29 -11.50 0.57
N THR A 434 26.35 -12.80 0.28
CA THR A 434 27.27 -13.37 -0.71
C THR A 434 26.90 -12.95 -2.14
N PHE A 435 25.60 -12.80 -2.45
CA PHE A 435 25.17 -12.31 -3.75
C PHE A 435 25.50 -10.83 -3.93
N LEU A 436 25.15 -9.98 -2.95
CA LEU A 436 25.41 -8.54 -3.01
C LEU A 436 26.91 -8.22 -3.08
N SER A 437 27.76 -9.04 -2.43
CA SER A 437 29.23 -8.93 -2.51
C SER A 437 29.82 -9.43 -3.83
N ARG A 438 29.14 -10.34 -4.53
CA ARG A 438 29.56 -10.90 -5.84
C ARG A 438 28.96 -10.17 -7.04
N GLY A 439 27.95 -9.33 -6.82
CA GLY A 439 27.11 -8.71 -7.87
C GLY A 439 27.75 -7.56 -8.64
N GLN A 440 29.07 -7.30 -8.52
CA GLN A 440 29.76 -6.28 -9.34
C GLN A 440 30.14 -6.76 -10.76
N GLN A 441 29.82 -7.98 -11.18
CA GLN A 441 30.32 -8.52 -12.45
C GLN A 441 29.28 -9.05 -13.45
N ARG A 442 27.98 -9.01 -13.21
CA ARG A 442 26.99 -9.61 -14.14
C ARG A 442 25.64 -8.90 -14.21
N TRP A 443 25.63 -7.62 -14.56
CA TRP A 443 24.39 -6.97 -15.10
C TRP A 443 24.77 -5.87 -16.07
#